data_ce9581870d86df1700d2ea011eecd841
#
_entry.id   ce9581870d86df1700d2ea011eecd841
#
_cell.length_a   1.000
_cell.length_b   1.000
_cell.length_c   1.000
_cell.angle_alpha   90.00
_cell.angle_beta   90.00
_cell.angle_gamma   90.00
#
_symmetry.space_group_name_H-M   'P 1'
#
loop_
_entity.id
_entity.type
_entity.pdbx_description
1 polymer ?
#
loop_
_entity_poly.entity_id
_entity_poly.type
_entity_poly.pdbx_seq_one_letter_code
_entity_poly.pdbx_strand_id
1 'polypeptide(L)'
;MSYGRKITGTRDEVYDLISVLYHTLQAAETYVIYSEDADFSQDKELVSFFQELQEEDKRRAERAKELLRKRLLAEAEHEDISTGEQE
;
A
#
# COMPACT_ATOMS: atom_id res chain seq x y z
N MET A 1 14.72 8.39 7.87
CA MET A 1 16.02 8.69 7.40
C MET A 1 16.07 9.92 6.57
N SER A 2 17.05 10.76 6.85
CA SER A 2 17.11 12.08 6.24
C SER A 2 17.55 12.06 4.78
N TYR A 3 18.29 11.02 4.37
CA TYR A 3 18.81 10.96 3.01
C TYR A 3 17.68 10.80 1.98
N GLY A 4 16.77 9.86 2.21
CA GLY A 4 15.65 9.65 1.30
C GLY A 4 14.78 10.89 1.20
N ARG A 5 14.54 11.57 2.31
CA ARG A 5 13.74 12.78 2.33
C ARG A 5 14.36 13.89 1.51
N LYS A 6 15.69 14.01 1.54
CA LYS A 6 16.37 15.02 0.73
C LYS A 6 16.17 14.79 -0.76
N ILE A 7 16.09 13.54 -1.18
CA ILE A 7 15.94 13.20 -2.59
C ILE A 7 14.49 13.32 -3.05
N THR A 8 13.56 12.81 -2.26
CA THR A 8 12.17 12.69 -2.68
C THR A 8 11.25 13.76 -2.12
N GLY A 9 11.69 14.45 -1.08
CA GLY A 9 10.83 15.36 -0.34
C GLY A 9 9.87 14.65 0.59
N THR A 10 9.98 13.34 0.70
CA THR A 10 9.08 12.50 1.49
C THR A 10 9.89 11.69 2.48
N ARG A 11 9.40 11.55 3.71
CA ARG A 11 10.06 10.71 4.69
C ARG A 11 10.13 9.27 4.21
N ASP A 12 11.20 8.58 4.57
CA ASP A 12 11.44 7.20 4.12
C ASP A 12 10.31 6.26 4.53
N GLU A 13 9.80 6.37 5.76
CA GLU A 13 8.74 5.47 6.20
C GLU A 13 7.41 5.70 5.46
N VAL A 14 7.13 6.94 5.06
CA VAL A 14 5.96 7.25 4.26
C VAL A 14 6.13 6.71 2.85
N TYR A 15 7.30 6.90 2.27
CA TYR A 15 7.64 6.34 0.97
C TYR A 15 7.48 4.82 0.99
N ASP A 16 7.99 4.18 2.03
CA ASP A 16 7.89 2.72 2.17
C ASP A 16 6.45 2.26 2.23
N LEU A 17 5.60 2.97 2.98
CA LEU A 17 4.19 2.65 3.06
C LEU A 17 3.48 2.77 1.71
N ILE A 18 3.81 3.83 0.97
CA ILE A 18 3.25 4.02 -0.37
C ILE A 18 3.65 2.85 -1.27
N SER A 19 4.91 2.43 -1.19
CA SER A 19 5.42 1.31 -1.96
C SER A 19 4.70 0.02 -1.61
N VAL A 20 4.53 -0.27 -0.31
CA VAL A 20 3.80 -1.45 0.14
C VAL A 20 2.38 -1.43 -0.39
N LEU A 21 1.69 -0.30 -0.27
CA LEU A 21 0.32 -0.18 -0.74
C LEU A 21 0.23 -0.42 -2.24
N TYR A 22 1.12 0.18 -3.02
CA TYR A 22 1.15 0.00 -4.46
C TYR A 22 1.32 -1.47 -4.83
N HIS A 23 2.33 -2.13 -4.25
CA HIS A 23 2.61 -3.52 -4.59
C HIS A 23 1.52 -4.47 -4.11
N THR A 24 0.89 -4.16 -2.98
CA THR A 24 -0.21 -4.98 -2.45
C THR A 24 -1.42 -4.91 -3.38
N LEU A 25 -1.76 -3.71 -3.87
CA LEU A 25 -2.87 -3.54 -4.80
C LEU A 25 -2.56 -4.21 -6.14
N GLN A 26 -1.33 -4.08 -6.61
CA GLN A 26 -0.89 -4.71 -7.84
C GLN A 26 -0.97 -6.24 -7.73
N ALA A 27 -0.54 -6.78 -6.60
CA ALA A 27 -0.63 -8.22 -6.37
C ALA A 27 -2.07 -8.71 -6.38
N ALA A 28 -2.98 -7.95 -5.77
CA ALA A 28 -4.39 -8.32 -5.75
C ALA A 28 -4.95 -8.42 -7.17
N GLU A 29 -4.59 -7.50 -8.05
CA GLU A 29 -4.98 -7.57 -9.46
C GLU A 29 -4.40 -8.81 -10.14
N THR A 30 -3.14 -9.10 -9.86
CA THR A 30 -2.44 -10.24 -10.45
C THR A 30 -3.10 -11.56 -10.05
N TYR A 31 -3.57 -11.67 -8.81
CA TYR A 31 -4.20 -12.91 -8.34
C TYR A 31 -5.52 -13.20 -9.04
N VAL A 32 -6.21 -12.18 -9.57
CA VAL A 32 -7.39 -12.41 -10.39
C VAL A 32 -7.02 -13.20 -11.64
N ILE A 33 -5.92 -12.81 -12.29
CA ILE A 33 -5.43 -13.48 -13.48
C ILE A 33 -5.03 -14.93 -13.17
N TYR A 34 -4.33 -15.12 -12.05
CA TYR A 34 -3.91 -16.45 -11.62
C TYR A 34 -5.10 -17.34 -11.33
N SER A 35 -6.15 -16.79 -10.72
CA SER A 35 -7.37 -17.53 -10.44
C SER A 35 -8.05 -17.98 -11.73
N GLU A 36 -8.05 -17.11 -12.75
CA GLU A 36 -8.60 -17.46 -14.06
C GLU A 36 -7.82 -18.59 -14.71
N ASP A 37 -6.49 -18.54 -14.62
CA ASP A 37 -5.65 -19.61 -15.15
C ASP A 37 -5.94 -20.95 -14.46
N ALA A 38 -6.07 -20.91 -13.14
CA ALA A 38 -6.38 -22.12 -12.37
C ALA A 38 -7.77 -22.64 -12.68
N ASP A 39 -8.74 -21.74 -12.88
CA ASP A 39 -10.09 -22.11 -13.25
C ASP A 39 -10.12 -22.78 -14.62
N PHE A 40 -9.38 -22.24 -15.57
CA PHE A 40 -9.26 -22.82 -16.89
C PHE A 40 -8.70 -24.24 -16.82
N SER A 41 -7.75 -24.48 -15.91
CA SER A 41 -7.17 -25.81 -15.71
C SER A 41 -8.04 -26.72 -14.83
N GLN A 42 -9.18 -26.20 -14.37
CA GLN A 42 -10.11 -26.92 -13.50
C GLN A 42 -9.47 -27.32 -12.17
N ASP A 43 -8.53 -26.51 -11.70
CA ASP A 43 -7.84 -26.75 -10.43
C ASP A 43 -8.51 -25.90 -9.35
N LYS A 44 -9.52 -26.46 -8.72
CA LYS A 44 -10.33 -25.75 -7.73
C LYS A 44 -9.54 -25.38 -6.48
N GLU A 45 -8.58 -26.19 -6.11
CA GLU A 45 -7.74 -25.92 -4.95
C GLU A 45 -6.91 -24.68 -5.18
N LEU A 46 -6.31 -24.54 -6.37
CA LEU A 46 -5.53 -23.35 -6.70
C LEU A 46 -6.40 -22.12 -6.84
N VAL A 47 -7.59 -22.24 -7.43
CA VAL A 47 -8.53 -21.11 -7.49
C VAL A 47 -8.78 -20.59 -6.09
N SER A 48 -9.09 -21.46 -5.16
CA SER A 48 -9.38 -21.11 -3.78
C SER A 48 -8.18 -20.43 -3.13
N PHE A 49 -6.98 -20.94 -3.35
CA PHE A 49 -5.76 -20.39 -2.78
C PHE A 49 -5.50 -18.97 -3.30
N PHE A 50 -5.62 -18.75 -4.61
CA PHE A 50 -5.39 -17.43 -5.17
C PHE A 50 -6.45 -16.43 -4.71
N GLN A 51 -7.68 -16.87 -4.53
CA GLN A 51 -8.73 -16.00 -3.99
C GLN A 51 -8.45 -15.62 -2.54
N GLU A 52 -7.91 -16.54 -1.74
CA GLU A 52 -7.50 -16.25 -0.38
C GLU A 52 -6.41 -15.18 -0.35
N LEU A 53 -5.42 -15.31 -1.24
CA LEU A 53 -4.35 -14.33 -1.33
C LEU A 53 -4.90 -12.95 -1.68
N GLN A 54 -5.86 -12.90 -2.60
CA GLN A 54 -6.48 -11.64 -3.00
C GLN A 54 -7.20 -10.98 -1.82
N GLU A 55 -7.96 -11.78 -1.06
CA GLU A 55 -8.67 -11.26 0.10
C GLU A 55 -7.73 -10.77 1.19
N GLU A 56 -6.62 -11.48 1.39
CA GLU A 56 -5.61 -11.05 2.36
C GLU A 56 -4.98 -9.73 1.93
N ASP A 57 -4.73 -9.57 0.64
CA ASP A 57 -4.14 -8.34 0.14
C ASP A 57 -5.11 -7.17 0.24
N LYS A 58 -6.41 -7.42 0.05
CA LYS A 58 -7.40 -6.36 0.27
C LYS A 58 -7.33 -5.84 1.70
N ARG A 59 -7.26 -6.73 2.67
CA ARG A 59 -7.16 -6.35 4.08
C ARG A 59 -5.85 -5.65 4.37
N ARG A 60 -4.77 -6.14 3.78
CA ARG A 60 -3.44 -5.53 3.93
C ARG A 60 -3.43 -4.11 3.36
N ALA A 61 -4.06 -3.93 2.20
CA ALA A 61 -4.16 -2.61 1.58
C ALA A 61 -4.98 -1.64 2.45
N GLU A 62 -6.08 -2.10 3.04
CA GLU A 62 -6.87 -1.26 3.93
C GLU A 62 -6.06 -0.84 5.14
N ARG A 63 -5.29 -1.76 5.71
CA ARG A 63 -4.42 -1.44 6.83
C ARG A 63 -3.34 -0.44 6.44
N ALA A 64 -2.72 -0.65 5.29
CA ALA A 64 -1.68 0.26 4.82
C ALA A 64 -2.24 1.67 4.59
N LYS A 65 -3.44 1.76 4.01
CA LYS A 65 -4.10 3.06 3.81
C LYS A 65 -4.36 3.77 5.14
N GLU A 66 -4.80 3.04 6.14
CA GLU A 66 -5.05 3.63 7.45
C GLU A 66 -3.76 4.13 8.09
N LEU A 67 -2.70 3.35 8.01
CA LEU A 67 -1.41 3.75 8.55
C LEU A 67 -0.86 4.96 7.80
N LEU A 68 -1.03 4.99 6.48
CA LEU A 68 -0.60 6.10 5.66
C LEU A 68 -1.39 7.36 5.97
N ARG A 69 -2.71 7.23 6.11
CA ARG A 69 -3.57 8.36 6.45
C ARG A 69 -3.10 9.06 7.71
N LYS A 70 -2.80 8.28 8.75
CA LYS A 70 -2.34 8.84 10.02
C LYS A 70 -1.04 9.63 9.86
N ARG A 71 -0.12 9.13 9.06
CA ARG A 71 1.16 9.78 8.88
C ARG A 71 1.05 11.03 8.02
N LEU A 72 0.22 10.98 6.99
CA LEU A 72 -0.01 12.16 6.15
C LEU A 72 -0.72 13.26 6.93
N LEU A 73 -1.67 12.88 7.77
CA LEU A 73 -2.38 13.84 8.61
C LEU A 73 -1.40 14.51 9.59
N ALA A 74 -0.53 13.72 10.20
CA ALA A 74 0.47 14.25 11.12
C ALA A 74 1.43 15.22 10.41
N GLU A 75 1.84 14.89 9.19
CA GLU A 75 2.69 15.76 8.39
C GLU A 75 1.98 17.08 8.06
N ALA A 76 0.71 17.00 7.67
CA ALA A 76 -0.07 18.20 7.35
C ALA A 76 -0.19 19.11 8.56
N GLU A 77 -0.44 18.56 9.74
CA GLU A 77 -0.51 19.34 10.97
C GLU A 77 0.82 20.01 11.28
N HIS A 78 1.90 19.27 11.09
CA HIS A 78 3.24 19.81 11.32
C HIS A 78 3.58 20.92 10.31
N GLU A 79 3.23 20.73 9.07
CA GLU A 79 3.45 21.73 8.03
C GLU A 79 2.66 23.00 8.29
N ASP A 80 1.41 22.88 8.75
CA ASP A 80 0.61 24.02 9.10
C ASP A 80 1.26 24.85 10.19
N ILE A 81 1.78 24.20 11.22
CA ILE A 81 2.49 24.88 12.30
C ILE A 81 3.74 25.54 11.76
N SER A 82 4.50 24.82 10.95
CA SER A 82 5.73 25.33 10.37
C SER A 82 5.49 26.54 9.46
N THR A 83 4.45 26.45 8.64
CA THR A 83 4.08 27.56 7.76
C THR A 83 3.71 28.79 8.55
N GLY A 84 2.95 28.62 9.62
CA GLY A 84 2.57 29.72 10.48
C GLY A 84 3.77 30.42 11.09
N GLU A 85 4.78 29.67 11.46
CA GLU A 85 5.99 30.24 12.03
C GLU A 85 6.79 31.06 11.03
N GLN A 86 6.76 30.64 9.77
CA GLN A 86 7.53 31.33 8.74
C GLN A 86 6.91 32.64 8.31
N GLU A 87 5.66 32.81 8.49
CA GLU A 87 4.94 34.02 8.11
C GLU A 87 4.97 35.07 9.21
#